data_31b16b16a54620d98bd48656e16ea10b
#
_entry.id   31b16b16a54620d98bd48656e16ea10b
#
_cell.length_a   1.000
_cell.length_b   1.000
_cell.length_c   1.000
_cell.angle_alpha   90.00
_cell.angle_beta   90.00
_cell.angle_gamma   90.00
#
_symmetry.space_group_name_H-M   'P 1'
#
loop_
_entity.id
_entity.type
_entity.pdbx_description
1 polymer ?
#
loop_
_entity_poly.entity_id
_entity_poly.type
_entity_poly.pdbx_seq_one_letter_code
_entity_poly.pdbx_strand_id
1 'polypeptide(L)'
;MNALTVPNGVAVALFGIALSAAFCDIHWTKKNCIILAVGSAAMLLMQALITYKGSWTAMQEAYPLTTHLPLAIILSVLSGKWLWPTISVLAAYLCCQLRRWVALLVIAMVPGIDWLQSAVEMVVTLPLLAVLLRYVAPAARSFARYPRSMQLLFGVVPLAGYLFDYVTRIYTDLLAQGNQAAVEFMPFVCSVAYICLLYTSDAADE
;
A
#
# COMPACT_ATOMS: atom_id res chain seq x y z
N MET A 1 0.42 3.59 -22.67
CA MET A 1 1.31 3.68 -21.50
C MET A 1 2.16 4.93 -21.68
N ASN A 2 2.09 5.91 -20.77
CA ASN A 2 2.97 7.07 -20.83
C ASN A 2 4.36 6.74 -20.23
N ALA A 3 5.38 7.58 -20.52
CA ALA A 3 6.75 7.34 -20.06
C ALA A 3 6.89 7.30 -18.52
N LEU A 4 5.95 7.87 -17.78
CA LEU A 4 5.96 7.93 -16.31
C LEU A 4 5.28 6.73 -15.65
N THR A 5 4.60 5.86 -16.40
CA THR A 5 3.86 4.71 -15.84
C THR A 5 4.79 3.74 -15.10
N VAL A 6 5.93 3.37 -15.68
CA VAL A 6 6.88 2.44 -15.08
C VAL A 6 7.58 3.06 -13.86
N PRO A 7 8.18 4.28 -13.94
CA PRO A 7 8.74 4.93 -12.77
C PRO A 7 7.74 5.10 -11.62
N ASN A 8 6.49 5.45 -11.91
CA ASN A 8 5.44 5.55 -10.91
C ASN A 8 5.11 4.19 -10.27
N GLY A 9 5.08 3.11 -11.06
CA GLY A 9 4.92 1.75 -10.54
C GLY A 9 6.03 1.35 -9.57
N VAL A 10 7.28 1.67 -9.89
CA VAL A 10 8.42 1.45 -8.98
C VAL A 10 8.29 2.29 -7.72
N ALA A 11 7.92 3.57 -7.85
CA ALA A 11 7.75 4.47 -6.71
C ALA A 11 6.67 3.97 -5.74
N VAL A 12 5.52 3.47 -6.25
CA VAL A 12 4.47 2.91 -5.41
C VAL A 12 4.88 1.63 -4.72
N ALA A 13 5.63 0.76 -5.41
CA ALA A 13 6.14 -0.46 -4.82
C ALA A 13 7.11 -0.16 -3.65
N LEU A 14 8.07 0.74 -3.85
CA LEU A 14 8.99 1.17 -2.81
C LEU A 14 8.29 1.87 -1.65
N PHE A 15 7.29 2.71 -1.93
CA PHE A 15 6.45 3.33 -0.91
C PHE A 15 5.75 2.27 -0.05
N GLY A 16 5.10 1.28 -0.69
CA GLY A 16 4.40 0.21 0.02
C GLY A 16 5.35 -0.64 0.86
N ILE A 17 6.52 -1.01 0.33
CA ILE A 17 7.55 -1.78 1.05
C ILE A 17 8.06 -1.00 2.27
N ALA A 18 8.43 0.27 2.09
CA ALA A 18 8.95 1.11 3.16
C ALA A 18 7.91 1.29 4.28
N LEU A 19 6.66 1.55 3.90
CA LEU A 19 5.58 1.76 4.86
C LEU A 19 5.19 0.46 5.59
N SER A 20 5.11 -0.68 4.87
CA SER A 20 4.85 -1.99 5.47
C SER A 20 5.92 -2.35 6.50
N ALA A 21 7.20 -2.15 6.16
CA ALA A 21 8.31 -2.38 7.07
C ALA A 21 8.28 -1.43 8.27
N ALA A 22 7.86 -0.18 8.07
CA ALA A 22 7.72 0.80 9.14
C ALA A 22 6.55 0.52 10.09
N PHE A 23 5.48 -0.09 9.63
CA PHE A 23 4.34 -0.50 10.45
C PHE A 23 4.64 -1.77 11.26
N CYS A 24 5.57 -2.61 10.77
CA CYS A 24 6.03 -3.78 11.50
C CYS A 24 7.02 -3.39 12.60
N ASP A 25 6.92 -4.06 13.75
CA ASP A 25 7.89 -3.95 14.84
C ASP A 25 9.10 -4.86 14.55
N ILE A 26 9.89 -4.53 13.51
CA ILE A 26 11.09 -5.28 13.12
C ILE A 26 12.33 -4.63 13.70
N HIS A 27 13.30 -5.47 14.11
CA HIS A 27 14.61 -5.00 14.53
C HIS A 27 15.47 -4.62 13.32
N TRP A 28 15.85 -3.34 13.20
CA TRP A 28 16.67 -2.81 12.11
C TRP A 28 18.15 -3.18 12.28
N THR A 29 18.46 -4.46 12.04
CA THR A 29 19.85 -4.95 11.98
C THR A 29 20.35 -4.90 10.52
N LYS A 30 21.69 -4.86 10.34
CA LYS A 30 22.28 -4.93 8.99
C LYS A 30 21.79 -6.15 8.20
N LYS A 31 21.66 -7.31 8.86
CA LYS A 31 21.13 -8.54 8.26
C LYS A 31 19.69 -8.36 7.75
N ASN A 32 18.80 -7.80 8.60
CA ASN A 32 17.40 -7.61 8.27
C ASN A 32 17.21 -6.58 7.14
N CYS A 33 18.02 -5.51 7.14
CA CYS A 33 18.05 -4.55 6.04
C CYS A 33 18.47 -5.19 4.71
N ILE A 34 19.48 -6.07 4.73
CA ILE A 34 19.93 -6.79 3.52
C ILE A 34 18.83 -7.73 3.02
N ILE A 35 18.19 -8.50 3.91
CA ILE A 35 17.10 -9.41 3.53
C ILE A 35 15.95 -8.63 2.91
N LEU A 36 15.54 -7.51 3.50
CA LEU A 36 14.49 -6.67 2.98
C LEU A 36 14.89 -6.06 1.62
N ALA A 37 16.12 -5.57 1.47
CA ALA A 37 16.60 -4.98 0.23
C ALA A 37 16.67 -6.01 -0.91
N VAL A 38 17.23 -7.21 -0.63
CA VAL A 38 17.29 -8.30 -1.63
C VAL A 38 15.89 -8.78 -2.00
N GLY A 39 15.00 -8.97 -1.02
CA GLY A 39 13.61 -9.34 -1.26
C GLY A 39 12.86 -8.28 -2.09
N SER A 40 13.06 -7.00 -1.78
CA SER A 40 12.49 -5.89 -2.55
C SER A 40 12.99 -5.87 -4.00
N ALA A 41 14.29 -6.06 -4.21
CA ALA A 41 14.88 -6.14 -5.54
C ALA A 41 14.32 -7.33 -6.34
N ALA A 42 14.17 -8.50 -5.69
CA ALA A 42 13.58 -9.68 -6.33
C ALA A 42 12.11 -9.46 -6.73
N MET A 43 11.31 -8.81 -5.87
CA MET A 43 9.92 -8.46 -6.18
C MET A 43 9.83 -7.47 -7.35
N LEU A 44 10.65 -6.42 -7.37
CA LEU A 44 10.69 -5.45 -8.48
C LEU A 44 11.13 -6.11 -9.79
N LEU A 45 12.12 -7.00 -9.73
CA LEU A 45 12.56 -7.77 -10.90
C LEU A 45 11.45 -8.66 -11.46
N MET A 46 10.71 -9.35 -10.57
CA MET A 46 9.56 -10.18 -10.96
C MET A 46 8.49 -9.34 -11.64
N GLN A 47 8.15 -8.17 -11.09
CA GLN A 47 7.20 -7.25 -11.71
C GLN A 47 7.67 -6.77 -13.11
N ALA A 48 8.94 -6.42 -13.22
CA ALA A 48 9.53 -6.02 -14.51
C ALA A 48 9.46 -7.15 -15.55
N LEU A 49 9.74 -8.39 -15.15
CA LEU A 49 9.66 -9.57 -16.03
C LEU A 49 8.22 -9.84 -16.48
N ILE A 50 7.24 -9.75 -15.57
CA ILE A 50 5.83 -9.94 -15.93
C ILE A 50 5.36 -8.83 -16.87
N THR A 51 5.73 -7.58 -16.60
CA THR A 51 5.39 -6.45 -17.47
C THR A 51 6.02 -6.59 -18.85
N TYR A 52 7.27 -7.05 -18.91
CA TYR A 52 8.00 -7.23 -20.19
C TYR A 52 7.45 -8.37 -21.05
N LYS A 53 7.14 -9.53 -20.45
CA LYS A 53 6.63 -10.72 -21.16
C LYS A 53 5.12 -10.72 -21.37
N GLY A 54 4.37 -10.03 -20.55
CA GLY A 54 2.92 -9.96 -20.57
C GLY A 54 2.41 -8.56 -20.86
N SER A 55 1.69 -8.00 -19.89
CA SER A 55 1.13 -6.66 -19.98
C SER A 55 1.17 -5.98 -18.61
N TRP A 56 0.91 -4.68 -18.60
CA TRP A 56 0.71 -3.93 -17.34
C TRP A 56 -0.47 -4.50 -16.53
N THR A 57 -1.56 -4.88 -17.19
CA THR A 57 -2.73 -5.50 -16.54
C THR A 57 -2.37 -6.83 -15.89
N ALA A 58 -1.67 -7.72 -16.60
CA ALA A 58 -1.21 -8.99 -16.04
C ALA A 58 -0.31 -8.79 -14.80
N MET A 59 0.53 -7.75 -14.79
CA MET A 59 1.33 -7.40 -13.63
C MET A 59 0.44 -6.95 -12.45
N GLN A 60 -0.58 -6.13 -12.70
CA GLN A 60 -1.51 -5.70 -11.66
C GLN A 60 -2.31 -6.86 -11.06
N GLU A 61 -2.79 -7.79 -11.88
CA GLU A 61 -3.47 -9.02 -11.45
C GLU A 61 -2.57 -9.93 -10.60
N ALA A 62 -1.29 -10.05 -10.99
CA ALA A 62 -0.30 -10.85 -10.29
C ALA A 62 0.29 -10.18 -9.04
N TYR A 63 0.05 -8.88 -8.82
CA TYR A 63 0.66 -8.09 -7.75
C TYR A 63 0.45 -8.67 -6.34
N PRO A 64 -0.73 -9.22 -5.98
CA PRO A 64 -0.94 -9.88 -4.68
C PRO A 64 0.05 -11.02 -4.43
N LEU A 65 0.31 -11.83 -5.45
CA LEU A 65 1.17 -13.00 -5.35
C LEU A 65 2.67 -12.65 -5.48
N THR A 66 2.99 -11.63 -6.27
CA THR A 66 4.38 -11.28 -6.58
C THR A 66 4.97 -10.23 -5.64
N THR A 67 4.12 -9.52 -4.90
CA THR A 67 4.55 -8.42 -4.02
C THR A 67 3.98 -8.55 -2.63
N HIS A 68 2.65 -8.54 -2.46
CA HIS A 68 2.06 -8.48 -1.12
C HIS A 68 2.32 -9.75 -0.32
N LEU A 69 2.13 -10.93 -0.91
CA LEU A 69 2.39 -12.20 -0.24
C LEU A 69 3.87 -12.40 0.10
N PRO A 70 4.84 -12.24 -0.83
CA PRO A 70 6.26 -12.35 -0.50
C PRO A 70 6.69 -11.33 0.56
N LEU A 71 6.22 -10.09 0.47
CA LEU A 71 6.52 -9.07 1.46
C LEU A 71 6.00 -9.44 2.86
N ALA A 72 4.74 -9.93 2.94
CA ALA A 72 4.17 -10.39 4.19
C ALA A 72 4.97 -11.56 4.79
N ILE A 73 5.45 -12.50 3.96
CA ILE A 73 6.32 -13.61 4.40
C ILE A 73 7.65 -13.08 4.92
N ILE A 74 8.33 -12.20 4.16
CA ILE A 74 9.61 -11.61 4.57
C ILE A 74 9.45 -10.90 5.92
N LEU A 75 8.47 -10.02 6.05
CA LEU A 75 8.23 -9.28 7.28
C LEU A 75 7.85 -10.21 8.45
N SER A 76 7.11 -11.30 8.18
CA SER A 76 6.78 -12.31 9.19
C SER A 76 8.02 -13.03 9.71
N VAL A 77 8.95 -13.38 8.83
CA VAL A 77 10.23 -14.00 9.20
C VAL A 77 11.09 -13.01 10.01
N LEU A 78 11.14 -11.74 9.59
CA LEU A 78 11.96 -10.73 10.26
C LEU A 78 11.42 -10.32 11.63
N SER A 79 10.11 -10.35 11.83
CA SER A 79 9.45 -9.98 13.10
C SER A 79 9.21 -11.16 14.04
N GLY A 80 9.30 -12.40 13.54
CA GLY A 80 8.92 -13.60 14.30
C GLY A 80 7.41 -13.72 14.57
N LYS A 81 6.58 -12.92 13.90
CA LYS A 81 5.11 -12.90 14.01
C LYS A 81 4.54 -12.99 12.61
N TRP A 82 3.32 -13.51 12.45
CA TRP A 82 2.69 -13.63 11.12
C TRP A 82 1.50 -12.67 10.92
N LEU A 83 0.72 -12.43 11.96
CA LEU A 83 -0.55 -11.71 11.86
C LEU A 83 -0.34 -10.22 11.58
N TRP A 84 0.41 -9.53 12.45
CA TRP A 84 0.62 -8.08 12.30
C TRP A 84 1.40 -7.70 11.03
N PRO A 85 2.44 -8.42 10.59
CA PRO A 85 3.07 -8.17 9.30
C PRO A 85 2.13 -8.25 8.11
N THR A 86 1.23 -9.24 8.11
CA THR A 86 0.20 -9.36 7.05
C THR A 86 -0.73 -8.15 7.07
N ILE A 87 -1.23 -7.75 8.25
CA ILE A 87 -2.05 -6.54 8.41
C ILE A 87 -1.27 -5.29 7.98
N SER A 88 0.02 -5.19 8.31
CA SER A 88 0.88 -4.06 7.93
C SER A 88 1.00 -3.90 6.42
N VAL A 89 1.11 -5.00 5.67
CA VAL A 89 1.14 -4.96 4.20
C VAL A 89 -0.21 -4.48 3.63
N LEU A 90 -1.32 -4.98 4.16
CA LEU A 90 -2.66 -4.54 3.75
C LEU A 90 -2.92 -3.06 4.10
N ALA A 91 -2.48 -2.63 5.29
CA ALA A 91 -2.60 -1.24 5.73
C ALA A 91 -1.73 -0.29 4.88
N ALA A 92 -0.50 -0.70 4.55
CA ALA A 92 0.36 0.07 3.68
C ALA A 92 -0.23 0.17 2.26
N TYR A 93 -0.81 -0.91 1.73
CA TYR A 93 -1.54 -0.87 0.47
C TYR A 93 -2.69 0.14 0.52
N LEU A 94 -3.50 0.11 1.57
CA LEU A 94 -4.59 1.06 1.76
C LEU A 94 -4.06 2.51 1.78
N CYS A 95 -2.95 2.78 2.49
CA CYS A 95 -2.31 4.10 2.51
C CYS A 95 -1.75 4.54 1.14
N CYS A 96 -1.39 3.59 0.24
CA CYS A 96 -0.98 3.92 -1.13
C CYS A 96 -2.10 4.59 -1.93
N GLN A 97 -3.35 4.34 -1.59
CA GLN A 97 -4.51 4.94 -2.27
C GLN A 97 -4.60 6.46 -2.03
N LEU A 98 -4.11 6.96 -0.88
CA LEU A 98 -4.10 8.40 -0.58
C LEU A 98 -3.36 9.20 -1.65
N ARG A 99 -2.24 8.70 -2.13
CA ARG A 99 -1.43 9.29 -3.18
C ARG A 99 -2.20 9.43 -4.49
N ARG A 100 -2.93 8.38 -4.86
CA ARG A 100 -3.79 8.36 -6.05
C ARG A 100 -4.92 9.37 -5.95
N TRP A 101 -5.55 9.48 -4.78
CA TRP A 101 -6.62 10.44 -4.55
C TRP A 101 -6.18 11.88 -4.69
N VAL A 102 -5.00 12.22 -4.18
CA VAL A 102 -4.44 13.56 -4.39
C VAL A 102 -4.25 13.85 -5.89
N ALA A 103 -3.75 12.86 -6.65
CA ALA A 103 -3.58 13.01 -8.08
C ALA A 103 -4.93 13.18 -8.81
N LEU A 104 -5.96 12.42 -8.46
CA LEU A 104 -7.30 12.53 -9.04
C LEU A 104 -7.93 13.90 -8.77
N LEU A 105 -7.75 14.46 -7.57
CA LEU A 105 -8.21 15.82 -7.27
C LEU A 105 -7.54 16.87 -8.15
N VAL A 106 -6.24 16.74 -8.39
CA VAL A 106 -5.51 17.66 -9.28
C VAL A 106 -5.99 17.53 -10.72
N ILE A 107 -6.20 16.31 -11.22
CA ILE A 107 -6.70 16.08 -12.58
C ILE A 107 -8.12 16.64 -12.76
N ALA A 108 -8.97 16.54 -11.73
CA ALA A 108 -10.30 17.13 -11.77
C ALA A 108 -10.27 18.66 -11.98
N MET A 109 -9.19 19.32 -11.52
CA MET A 109 -9.00 20.76 -11.72
C MET A 109 -8.36 21.10 -13.08
N VAL A 110 -7.54 20.18 -13.63
CA VAL A 110 -6.77 20.39 -14.88
C VAL A 110 -6.98 19.19 -15.81
N PRO A 111 -8.15 19.07 -16.45
CA PRO A 111 -8.45 17.93 -17.31
C PRO A 111 -7.66 17.98 -18.63
N GLY A 112 -7.48 16.79 -19.24
CA GLY A 112 -6.93 16.66 -20.61
C GLY A 112 -5.41 16.47 -20.70
N ILE A 113 -4.73 16.17 -19.60
CA ILE A 113 -3.29 15.90 -19.58
C ILE A 113 -3.02 14.48 -19.08
N ASP A 114 -2.80 13.53 -20.00
CA ASP A 114 -2.68 12.09 -19.70
C ASP A 114 -1.52 11.72 -18.75
N TRP A 115 -0.42 12.47 -18.76
CA TRP A 115 0.72 12.19 -17.90
C TRP A 115 0.63 12.82 -16.51
N LEU A 116 -0.29 13.79 -16.32
CA LEU A 116 -0.39 14.59 -15.09
C LEU A 116 -0.64 13.72 -13.85
N GLN A 117 -1.50 12.71 -13.97
CA GLN A 117 -1.77 11.78 -12.88
C GLN A 117 -0.48 11.14 -12.35
N SER A 118 0.28 10.52 -13.23
CA SER A 118 1.53 9.85 -12.84
C SER A 118 2.56 10.82 -12.26
N ALA A 119 2.63 12.04 -12.81
CA ALA A 119 3.53 13.07 -12.32
C ALA A 119 3.15 13.53 -10.90
N VAL A 120 1.87 13.82 -10.66
CA VAL A 120 1.38 14.24 -9.33
C VAL A 120 1.57 13.11 -8.31
N GLU A 121 1.23 11.87 -8.67
CA GLU A 121 1.46 10.70 -7.81
C GLU A 121 2.93 10.58 -7.41
N MET A 122 3.86 10.76 -8.33
CA MET A 122 5.31 10.71 -8.04
C MET A 122 5.74 11.85 -7.10
N VAL A 123 5.30 13.08 -7.36
CA VAL A 123 5.64 14.25 -6.53
C VAL A 123 5.11 14.09 -5.11
N VAL A 124 3.88 13.59 -4.96
CA VAL A 124 3.23 13.39 -3.65
C VAL A 124 3.81 12.22 -2.88
N THR A 125 4.44 11.25 -3.56
CA THR A 125 4.94 10.01 -2.94
C THR A 125 5.89 10.28 -1.76
N LEU A 126 6.91 11.09 -1.92
CA LEU A 126 7.91 11.34 -0.86
C LEU A 126 7.36 12.17 0.30
N PRO A 127 6.65 13.30 0.09
CA PRO A 127 6.03 14.04 1.19
C PRO A 127 5.03 13.20 1.98
N LEU A 128 4.16 12.45 1.29
CA LEU A 128 3.19 11.60 1.95
C LEU A 128 3.86 10.47 2.74
N LEU A 129 4.89 9.83 2.17
CA LEU A 129 5.68 8.83 2.89
C LEU A 129 6.29 9.41 4.17
N ALA A 130 6.88 10.59 4.10
CA ALA A 130 7.47 11.25 5.26
C ALA A 130 6.43 11.53 6.35
N VAL A 131 5.24 12.01 5.98
CA VAL A 131 4.13 12.24 6.92
C VAL A 131 3.67 10.92 7.55
N LEU A 132 3.44 9.87 6.75
CA LEU A 132 3.00 8.58 7.28
C LEU A 132 4.06 7.92 8.17
N LEU A 133 5.34 8.00 7.80
CA LEU A 133 6.43 7.48 8.63
C LEU A 133 6.58 8.24 9.96
N ARG A 134 6.35 9.57 9.93
CA ARG A 134 6.51 10.41 11.13
C ARG A 134 5.34 10.28 12.10
N TYR A 135 4.11 10.23 11.58
CA TYR A 135 2.91 10.35 12.40
C TYR A 135 2.14 9.03 12.52
N VAL A 136 1.99 8.25 11.46
CA VAL A 136 1.16 7.03 11.47
C VAL A 136 1.96 5.79 11.87
N ALA A 137 3.21 5.66 11.42
CA ALA A 137 3.99 4.47 11.71
C ALA A 137 4.26 4.22 13.20
N PRO A 138 4.46 5.22 14.08
CA PRO A 138 4.59 4.97 15.51
C PRO A 138 3.33 4.34 16.10
N ALA A 139 2.14 4.89 15.80
CA ALA A 139 0.86 4.33 16.24
C ALA A 139 0.66 2.91 15.70
N ALA A 140 0.90 2.68 14.40
CA ALA A 140 0.78 1.35 13.80
C ALA A 140 1.70 0.31 14.46
N ARG A 141 2.93 0.68 14.86
CA ARG A 141 3.86 -0.22 15.55
C ARG A 141 3.37 -0.63 16.95
N SER A 142 2.68 0.24 17.67
CA SER A 142 2.16 -0.07 19.00
C SER A 142 1.21 -1.27 18.95
N PHE A 143 0.40 -1.39 17.88
CA PHE A 143 -0.53 -2.50 17.66
C PHE A 143 0.15 -3.86 17.47
N ALA A 144 1.41 -3.91 17.07
CA ALA A 144 2.17 -5.16 17.00
C ALA A 144 2.30 -5.88 18.36
N ARG A 145 2.05 -5.15 19.47
CA ARG A 145 2.15 -5.63 20.85
C ARG A 145 0.81 -6.02 21.46
N TYR A 146 -0.29 -5.65 20.80
CA TYR A 146 -1.65 -5.94 21.29
C TYR A 146 -2.02 -7.43 21.14
N PRO A 147 -3.04 -7.90 21.90
CA PRO A 147 -3.59 -9.23 21.75
C PRO A 147 -4.06 -9.49 20.30
N ARG A 148 -4.02 -10.76 19.87
CA ARG A 148 -4.41 -11.16 18.51
C ARG A 148 -5.82 -10.71 18.13
N SER A 149 -6.77 -10.72 19.07
CA SER A 149 -8.15 -10.27 18.83
C SER A 149 -8.20 -8.79 18.41
N MET A 150 -7.44 -7.94 19.08
CA MET A 150 -7.33 -6.52 18.73
C MET A 150 -6.64 -6.33 17.38
N GLN A 151 -5.53 -7.06 17.11
CA GLN A 151 -4.87 -7.01 15.81
C GLN A 151 -5.83 -7.41 14.67
N LEU A 152 -6.65 -8.46 14.86
CA LEU A 152 -7.66 -8.87 13.89
C LEU A 152 -8.71 -7.77 13.67
N LEU A 153 -9.21 -7.16 14.73
CA LEU A 153 -10.18 -6.07 14.63
C LEU A 153 -9.63 -4.91 13.78
N PHE A 154 -8.40 -4.48 14.06
CA PHE A 154 -7.73 -3.44 13.26
C PHE A 154 -7.39 -3.90 11.84
N GLY A 155 -7.23 -5.20 11.62
CA GLY A 155 -6.97 -5.79 10.30
C GLY A 155 -8.19 -5.85 9.38
N VAL A 156 -9.41 -5.78 9.94
CA VAL A 156 -10.66 -5.88 9.14
C VAL A 156 -10.76 -4.75 8.11
N VAL A 157 -10.47 -3.51 8.51
CA VAL A 157 -10.60 -2.35 7.61
C VAL A 157 -9.62 -2.41 6.44
N PRO A 158 -8.29 -2.62 6.64
CA PRO A 158 -7.36 -2.80 5.54
C PRO A 158 -7.70 -4.00 4.65
N LEU A 159 -8.14 -5.12 5.23
CA LEU A 159 -8.54 -6.30 4.47
C LEU A 159 -9.76 -6.02 3.60
N ALA A 160 -10.80 -5.41 4.17
CA ALA A 160 -12.01 -5.06 3.43
C ALA A 160 -11.71 -4.08 2.29
N GLY A 161 -10.92 -3.03 2.55
CA GLY A 161 -10.49 -2.07 1.53
C GLY A 161 -9.67 -2.73 0.41
N TYR A 162 -8.76 -3.64 0.77
CA TYR A 162 -7.95 -4.39 -0.17
C TYR A 162 -8.80 -5.29 -1.07
N LEU A 163 -9.69 -6.09 -0.49
CA LEU A 163 -10.58 -6.97 -1.24
C LEU A 163 -11.52 -6.19 -2.14
N PHE A 164 -12.09 -5.10 -1.61
CA PHE A 164 -12.96 -4.24 -2.40
C PHE A 164 -12.22 -3.67 -3.62
N ASP A 165 -11.04 -3.09 -3.44
CA ASP A 165 -10.27 -2.50 -4.53
C ASP A 165 -9.86 -3.55 -5.59
N TYR A 166 -9.41 -4.74 -5.17
CA TYR A 166 -9.05 -5.80 -6.10
C TYR A 166 -10.26 -6.39 -6.84
N VAL A 167 -11.36 -6.68 -6.13
CA VAL A 167 -12.56 -7.21 -6.77
C VAL A 167 -13.15 -6.22 -7.76
N THR A 168 -13.23 -4.94 -7.38
CA THR A 168 -13.94 -3.95 -8.20
C THR A 168 -13.10 -3.39 -9.34
N ARG A 169 -11.77 -3.29 -9.20
CA ARG A 169 -10.90 -2.61 -10.17
C ARG A 169 -10.04 -3.55 -11.01
N ILE A 170 -9.65 -4.69 -10.45
CA ILE A 170 -8.67 -5.57 -11.08
C ILE A 170 -9.35 -6.79 -11.69
N TYR A 171 -10.24 -7.44 -10.94
CA TYR A 171 -10.84 -8.72 -11.38
C TYR A 171 -12.23 -8.60 -11.99
N THR A 172 -12.88 -7.44 -11.91
CA THR A 172 -14.19 -7.24 -12.55
C THR A 172 -14.26 -5.94 -13.30
N ASP A 173 -14.72 -6.00 -14.56
CA ASP A 173 -15.11 -4.83 -15.34
C ASP A 173 -16.50 -4.28 -14.93
N LEU A 174 -17.07 -4.78 -13.84
CA LEU A 174 -18.42 -4.43 -13.39
C LEU A 174 -18.61 -2.93 -13.17
N LEU A 175 -17.52 -2.19 -12.96
CA LEU A 175 -17.54 -0.77 -12.67
C LEU A 175 -16.98 0.10 -13.79
N ALA A 176 -16.46 -0.51 -14.86
CA ALA A 176 -16.01 0.23 -16.05
C ALA A 176 -17.18 1.01 -16.73
N GLN A 177 -18.41 0.60 -16.48
CA GLN A 177 -19.63 1.25 -17.01
C GLN A 177 -20.35 2.15 -16.00
N GLY A 178 -19.90 2.21 -14.75
CA GLY A 178 -20.51 2.96 -13.66
C GLY A 178 -19.72 4.18 -13.22
N ASN A 179 -20.17 4.80 -12.15
CA ASN A 179 -19.57 6.01 -11.58
C ASN A 179 -18.19 5.69 -10.96
N GLN A 180 -17.14 5.71 -11.78
CA GLN A 180 -15.75 5.36 -11.42
C GLN A 180 -15.27 6.12 -10.18
N ALA A 181 -15.73 7.37 -10.01
CA ALA A 181 -15.40 8.18 -8.84
C ALA A 181 -15.90 7.56 -7.52
N ALA A 182 -17.10 6.95 -7.50
CA ALA A 182 -17.65 6.35 -6.27
C ALA A 182 -16.84 5.13 -5.83
N VAL A 183 -16.34 4.33 -6.78
CA VAL A 183 -15.53 3.14 -6.50
C VAL A 183 -14.16 3.53 -5.98
N GLU A 184 -13.57 4.54 -6.59
CA GLU A 184 -12.27 5.03 -6.17
C GLU A 184 -12.34 5.77 -4.82
N PHE A 185 -13.51 6.29 -4.44
CA PHE A 185 -13.71 6.99 -3.16
C PHE A 185 -13.68 6.03 -1.94
N MET A 186 -14.13 4.80 -2.09
CA MET A 186 -14.17 3.83 -0.99
C MET A 186 -12.79 3.54 -0.36
N PRO A 187 -11.73 3.22 -1.11
CA PRO A 187 -10.40 3.02 -0.54
C PRO A 187 -9.85 4.26 0.19
N PHE A 188 -10.18 5.45 -0.28
CA PHE A 188 -9.81 6.70 0.40
C PHE A 188 -10.51 6.83 1.76
N VAL A 189 -11.83 6.64 1.81
CA VAL A 189 -12.60 6.68 3.08
C VAL A 189 -12.07 5.63 4.04
N CYS A 190 -11.81 4.40 3.57
CA CYS A 190 -11.20 3.35 4.38
C CYS A 190 -9.82 3.75 4.93
N SER A 191 -9.00 4.43 4.11
CA SER A 191 -7.67 4.89 4.51
C SER A 191 -7.75 5.92 5.64
N VAL A 192 -8.59 6.93 5.46
CA VAL A 192 -8.80 7.99 6.46
C VAL A 192 -9.38 7.41 7.75
N ALA A 193 -10.43 6.57 7.63
CA ALA A 193 -11.04 5.92 8.78
C ALA A 193 -10.04 5.04 9.55
N TYR A 194 -9.19 4.30 8.84
CA TYR A 194 -8.17 3.46 9.45
C TYR A 194 -7.13 4.29 10.21
N ILE A 195 -6.65 5.38 9.62
CA ILE A 195 -5.70 6.29 10.28
C ILE A 195 -6.35 6.90 11.54
N CYS A 196 -7.61 7.34 11.45
CA CYS A 196 -8.34 7.86 12.61
C CYS A 196 -8.48 6.80 13.71
N LEU A 197 -8.82 5.55 13.38
CA LEU A 197 -8.91 4.46 14.33
C LEU A 197 -7.58 4.18 15.05
N LEU A 198 -6.45 4.21 14.31
CA LEU A 198 -5.12 4.05 14.91
C LEU A 198 -4.84 5.16 15.93
N TYR A 199 -5.14 6.41 15.60
CA TYR A 199 -4.89 7.54 16.49
C TYR A 199 -5.79 7.55 17.73
N THR A 200 -7.08 7.26 17.57
CA THR A 200 -8.02 7.24 18.72
C THR A 200 -7.71 6.11 19.69
N SER A 201 -7.21 4.98 19.20
CA SER A 201 -6.83 3.86 20.07
C SER A 201 -5.51 4.12 20.79
N ASP A 202 -4.52 4.74 20.12
CA ASP A 202 -3.24 5.09 20.73
C ASP A 202 -3.43 6.14 21.84
N ALA A 203 -4.31 7.12 21.62
CA ALA A 203 -4.65 8.15 22.59
C ALA A 203 -5.48 7.63 23.81
N ALA A 204 -6.12 6.47 23.70
CA ALA A 204 -6.89 5.87 24.80
C ALA A 204 -6.00 5.06 25.77
N ASP A 205 -4.76 4.76 25.37
CA ASP A 205 -3.81 3.97 26.14
C ASP A 205 -2.75 4.85 26.86
N GLU A 206 -2.74 6.19 26.62
CA GLU A 206 -1.96 7.18 27.36
C GLU A 206 -2.73 7.71 28.58
#